data_ccb0fdf75ffed17b2d91d2514adb0682
#
_entry.id   ccb0fdf75ffed17b2d91d2514adb0682
#
_cell.length_a   1.000
_cell.length_b   1.000
_cell.length_c   1.000
_cell.angle_alpha   90.00
_cell.angle_beta   90.00
_cell.angle_gamma   90.00
#
_symmetry.space_group_name_H-M   'P 1'
#
loop_
_entity.id
_entity.type
_entity.pdbx_description
1 polymer ?
#
loop_
_entity_poly.entity_id
_entity_poly.type
_entity_poly.pdbx_seq_one_letter_code
_entity_poly.pdbx_strand_id
1 'polypeptide(L)'
;MCIRDRYIDEQSAESAGQSWTNFDWGDPDGWSTGNFSSDVYSWMFKRHAGFDVVAYRGDGASGGQYLPHNLNAVPEMIWCKSRSQSSSYWGVYHIGLNAGNGSGAESKRVDLHDNGAEVNSSFWNHTAPTSEMFSVGNTWTQSEGDQYIAMLFASVPGISKVGYYTGSSGNVTINLGFTPKFLIFKNIDATANWAVFDSMRGITDAWSPVLNFNNSNIPAAFSKLNTTSDGIIVENGSNYVNLDGNHYIYYAHA
;
A
#
# COMPACT_ATOMS: atom_id res chain seq x y z
N MET A 1 13.80 -20.74 -0.85
CA MET A 1 13.32 -19.37 -0.61
C MET A 1 13.24 -19.19 0.89
N CYS A 2 14.01 -18.29 1.51
CA CYS A 2 13.87 -18.06 2.95
C CYS A 2 12.67 -17.15 3.16
N ILE A 3 11.63 -17.67 3.75
CA ILE A 3 10.45 -16.93 4.15
C ILE A 3 10.76 -16.31 5.51
N ARG A 4 10.60 -15.01 5.59
CA ARG A 4 10.79 -14.24 6.82
C ARG A 4 9.53 -13.42 7.08
N ASP A 5 9.08 -13.44 8.32
CA ASP A 5 7.89 -12.74 8.74
C ASP A 5 8.12 -11.23 8.81
N ARG A 6 7.12 -10.50 8.44
CA ARG A 6 7.14 -9.04 8.49
C ARG A 6 5.75 -8.49 8.82
N TYR A 7 5.73 -7.58 9.75
CA TYR A 7 4.54 -6.88 10.18
C TYR A 7 4.44 -5.52 9.46
N ILE A 8 3.26 -5.18 8.96
CA ILE A 8 3.04 -3.90 8.27
C ILE A 8 2.89 -2.76 9.28
N ASP A 9 2.37 -3.05 10.45
CA ASP A 9 2.18 -2.09 11.56
C ASP A 9 3.44 -1.87 12.43
N GLU A 10 4.58 -2.46 12.05
CA GLU A 10 5.82 -2.35 12.80
C GLU A 10 6.99 -1.88 11.93
N GLN A 11 7.97 -1.23 12.59
CA GLN A 11 9.23 -0.83 11.97
C GLN A 11 10.34 -1.89 12.09
N SER A 12 10.05 -3.04 12.66
CA SER A 12 11.03 -4.10 12.92
C SER A 12 11.70 -4.64 11.64
N ALA A 13 12.93 -5.12 11.77
CA ALA A 13 13.61 -5.87 10.74
C ALA A 13 12.93 -7.23 10.52
N GLU A 14 13.24 -7.91 9.41
CA GLU A 14 12.84 -9.29 9.21
C GLU A 14 13.38 -10.18 10.35
N SER A 15 12.50 -10.90 11.03
CA SER A 15 12.90 -11.87 12.03
C SER A 15 13.04 -13.26 11.42
N ALA A 16 14.07 -13.97 11.86
CA ALA A 16 14.30 -15.38 11.47
C ALA A 16 13.63 -16.36 12.44
N GLY A 17 12.82 -15.89 13.37
CA GLY A 17 12.54 -16.65 14.57
C GLY A 17 11.09 -16.82 14.98
N GLN A 18 10.12 -16.35 14.20
CA GLN A 18 8.75 -16.75 14.47
C GLN A 18 8.52 -18.13 13.86
N SER A 19 8.24 -19.08 14.72
CA SER A 19 7.96 -20.47 14.34
C SER A 19 6.58 -20.59 13.68
N TRP A 20 6.42 -20.03 12.49
CA TRP A 20 5.32 -20.35 11.61
C TRP A 20 5.55 -21.73 10.99
N THR A 21 5.71 -22.75 11.83
CA THR A 21 6.07 -24.13 11.44
C THR A 21 4.99 -24.81 10.61
N ASN A 22 3.90 -24.12 10.33
CA ASN A 22 2.73 -24.70 9.70
C ASN A 22 2.32 -24.03 8.37
N PHE A 23 3.18 -23.19 7.78
CA PHE A 23 2.95 -22.71 6.42
C PHE A 23 3.41 -23.76 5.41
N ASP A 24 2.49 -24.33 4.67
CA ASP A 24 2.82 -25.12 3.50
C ASP A 24 2.79 -24.21 2.25
N TRP A 25 3.99 -23.93 1.73
CA TRP A 25 4.19 -23.16 0.50
C TRP A 25 4.24 -24.06 -0.75
N GLY A 26 4.13 -25.36 -0.57
CA GLY A 26 4.12 -26.35 -1.64
C GLY A 26 2.75 -26.56 -2.26
N ASP A 27 1.73 -25.93 -1.73
CA ASP A 27 0.38 -26.00 -2.26
C ASP A 27 0.32 -25.28 -3.64
N PRO A 28 -0.04 -25.96 -4.72
CA PRO A 28 -0.10 -25.38 -6.05
C PRO A 28 -1.16 -24.28 -6.20
N ASP A 29 -2.15 -24.25 -5.33
CA ASP A 29 -3.26 -23.29 -5.33
C ASP A 29 -3.04 -22.10 -4.38
N GLY A 30 -1.87 -22.03 -3.71
CA GLY A 30 -1.55 -20.93 -2.81
C GLY A 30 -0.67 -21.33 -1.64
N TRP A 31 -1.18 -21.24 -0.45
CA TRP A 31 -0.53 -21.65 0.78
C TRP A 31 -1.56 -22.17 1.77
N SER A 32 -1.20 -23.11 2.61
CA SER A 32 -2.06 -23.62 3.66
C SER A 32 -1.46 -23.43 5.04
N THR A 33 -2.29 -23.39 6.06
CA THR A 33 -1.88 -23.23 7.45
C THR A 33 -2.39 -24.36 8.30
N GLY A 34 -1.55 -24.92 9.13
CA GLY A 34 -1.90 -25.95 10.07
C GLY A 34 -2.66 -25.48 11.32
N ASN A 35 -2.41 -24.30 11.83
CA ASN A 35 -3.05 -23.79 13.05
C ASN A 35 -2.78 -22.27 13.23
N PHE A 36 -3.64 -21.42 12.69
CA PHE A 36 -3.74 -20.04 13.16
C PHE A 36 -4.85 -19.90 14.19
N SER A 37 -4.66 -19.07 15.19
CA SER A 37 -5.73 -18.48 15.94
C SER A 37 -6.56 -17.61 14.97
N SER A 38 -7.80 -17.47 15.20
CA SER A 38 -8.92 -17.09 14.33
C SER A 38 -8.88 -15.75 13.56
N ASP A 39 -7.77 -15.00 13.54
CA ASP A 39 -7.79 -13.59 13.12
C ASP A 39 -6.70 -13.21 12.10
N VAL A 40 -6.33 -14.12 11.21
CA VAL A 40 -5.33 -13.86 10.16
C VAL A 40 -6.03 -13.62 8.83
N TYR A 41 -5.71 -12.49 8.20
CA TYR A 41 -6.13 -12.15 6.84
C TYR A 41 -4.92 -12.21 5.91
N SER A 42 -5.10 -12.74 4.71
CA SER A 42 -4.06 -12.80 3.70
C SER A 42 -4.57 -12.30 2.36
N TRP A 43 -3.79 -11.43 1.74
CA TRP A 43 -4.03 -10.95 0.38
C TRP A 43 -2.84 -11.35 -0.49
N MET A 44 -3.14 -12.09 -1.57
CA MET A 44 -2.12 -12.57 -2.48
C MET A 44 -2.15 -11.80 -3.79
N PHE A 45 -1.01 -11.22 -4.16
CA PHE A 45 -0.82 -10.53 -5.42
C PHE A 45 0.03 -11.37 -6.36
N LYS A 46 -0.46 -11.59 -7.58
CA LYS A 46 0.31 -12.26 -8.61
C LYS A 46 1.28 -11.27 -9.25
N ARG A 47 2.58 -11.57 -9.17
CA ARG A 47 3.61 -10.81 -9.89
C ARG A 47 3.39 -10.94 -11.38
N HIS A 48 2.98 -9.89 -12.03
CA HIS A 48 2.82 -9.73 -13.48
C HIS A 48 2.17 -8.38 -13.80
N ALA A 49 1.05 -8.36 -14.52
CA ALA A 49 0.34 -7.14 -14.87
C ALA A 49 -0.07 -6.36 -13.61
N GLY A 50 0.40 -5.13 -13.49
CA GLY A 50 0.04 -4.21 -12.41
C GLY A 50 0.72 -4.44 -11.06
N PHE A 51 1.54 -5.49 -10.90
CA PHE A 51 2.28 -5.76 -9.67
C PHE A 51 3.66 -6.38 -9.91
N ASP A 52 4.70 -5.79 -9.34
CA ASP A 52 6.07 -6.33 -9.34
C ASP A 52 6.72 -6.19 -7.96
N VAL A 53 7.74 -7.00 -7.71
CA VAL A 53 8.52 -6.98 -6.46
C VAL A 53 10.01 -6.93 -6.80
N VAL A 54 10.70 -5.93 -6.28
CA VAL A 54 12.15 -5.75 -6.43
C VAL A 54 12.82 -5.87 -5.07
N ALA A 55 13.70 -6.86 -4.92
CA ALA A 55 14.61 -6.96 -3.79
C ALA A 55 15.97 -6.39 -4.20
N TYR A 56 16.54 -5.51 -3.38
CA TYR A 56 17.79 -4.84 -3.70
C TYR A 56 18.67 -4.63 -2.47
N ARG A 57 19.92 -4.26 -2.70
CA ARG A 57 20.86 -3.86 -1.66
C ARG A 57 21.16 -2.38 -1.83
N GLY A 58 21.16 -1.64 -0.75
CA GLY A 58 21.55 -0.23 -0.74
C GLY A 58 23.03 -0.06 -1.09
N ASP A 59 23.33 0.94 -1.89
CA ASP A 59 24.69 1.29 -2.33
C ASP A 59 25.28 2.51 -1.57
N GLY A 60 24.47 3.20 -0.76
CA GLY A 60 24.87 4.37 -0.01
C GLY A 60 25.22 5.59 -0.86
N ALA A 61 24.95 5.59 -2.16
CA ALA A 61 25.36 6.65 -3.06
C ALA A 61 24.67 7.98 -2.76
N SER A 62 25.40 9.07 -2.71
CA SER A 62 24.87 10.41 -2.40
C SER A 62 23.92 10.97 -3.47
N GLY A 63 23.97 10.42 -4.69
CA GLY A 63 23.10 10.81 -5.82
C GLY A 63 21.82 10.00 -5.95
N GLY A 64 21.52 9.16 -4.96
CA GLY A 64 20.42 8.20 -5.05
C GLY A 64 20.76 6.95 -5.86
N GLN A 65 19.96 5.91 -5.68
CA GLN A 65 20.10 4.64 -6.39
C GLN A 65 18.93 4.46 -7.35
N TYR A 66 19.22 4.06 -8.58
CA TYR A 66 18.23 3.79 -9.62
C TYR A 66 18.08 2.27 -9.80
N LEU A 67 16.86 1.78 -9.68
CA LEU A 67 16.55 0.36 -9.58
C LEU A 67 15.62 -0.05 -10.73
N PRO A 68 16.03 -1.00 -11.58
CA PRO A 68 15.18 -1.50 -12.65
C PRO A 68 14.05 -2.37 -12.11
N HIS A 69 12.94 -2.41 -12.84
CA HIS A 69 11.80 -3.27 -12.55
C HIS A 69 11.18 -3.86 -13.84
N ASN A 70 10.31 -4.84 -13.68
CA ASN A 70 9.66 -5.52 -14.81
C ASN A 70 8.13 -5.35 -14.79
N LEU A 71 7.65 -4.21 -14.27
CA LEU A 71 6.22 -3.91 -14.19
C LEU A 71 5.60 -3.69 -15.59
N ASN A 72 6.43 -3.31 -16.57
CA ASN A 72 6.04 -2.89 -17.93
C ASN A 72 5.06 -1.71 -17.95
N ALA A 73 5.05 -0.92 -16.90
CA ALA A 73 4.27 0.30 -16.72
C ALA A 73 4.99 1.22 -15.74
N VAL A 74 4.67 2.50 -15.73
CA VAL A 74 5.15 3.40 -14.69
C VAL A 74 4.51 3.00 -13.35
N PRO A 75 5.29 2.74 -12.29
CA PRO A 75 4.74 2.53 -10.96
C PRO A 75 3.95 3.76 -10.48
N GLU A 76 2.69 3.56 -10.14
CA GLU A 76 1.81 4.61 -9.62
C GLU A 76 1.77 4.60 -8.08
N MET A 77 2.13 3.44 -7.47
CA MET A 77 2.32 3.29 -6.02
C MET A 77 3.50 2.36 -5.77
N ILE A 78 4.34 2.69 -4.79
CA ILE A 78 5.48 1.86 -4.38
C ILE A 78 5.48 1.78 -2.85
N TRP A 79 5.58 0.58 -2.30
CA TRP A 79 5.85 0.34 -0.89
C TRP A 79 7.29 -0.12 -0.74
N CYS A 80 8.08 0.57 0.06
CA CYS A 80 9.50 0.24 0.25
C CYS A 80 9.82 0.08 1.74
N LYS A 81 10.62 -0.95 2.05
CA LYS A 81 11.04 -1.27 3.42
C LYS A 81 12.45 -1.85 3.45
N SER A 82 13.23 -1.46 4.46
CA SER A 82 14.44 -2.21 4.81
C SER A 82 14.08 -3.57 5.40
N ARG A 83 14.78 -4.61 4.98
CA ARG A 83 14.67 -5.98 5.48
C ARG A 83 15.64 -6.25 6.63
N SER A 84 16.73 -5.48 6.70
CA SER A 84 17.84 -5.69 7.65
C SER A 84 17.83 -4.75 8.84
N GLN A 85 17.20 -3.56 8.71
CA GLN A 85 17.17 -2.57 9.78
C GLN A 85 15.89 -2.66 10.62
N SER A 86 16.05 -2.67 11.95
CA SER A 86 14.99 -2.32 12.89
C SER A 86 14.74 -0.80 12.86
N SER A 87 13.55 -0.37 13.14
CA SER A 87 13.16 1.05 13.15
C SER A 87 13.18 1.74 11.77
N SER A 88 13.14 0.99 10.68
CA SER A 88 13.01 1.53 9.33
C SER A 88 11.54 1.75 8.96
N TYR A 89 11.28 2.81 8.20
CA TYR A 89 9.93 3.14 7.73
C TYR A 89 9.42 2.16 6.66
N TRP A 90 8.11 1.92 6.66
CA TRP A 90 7.39 1.40 5.51
C TRP A 90 6.96 2.60 4.64
N GLY A 91 7.87 3.11 3.83
CA GLY A 91 7.58 4.28 3.03
C GLY A 91 6.74 3.96 1.81
N VAL A 92 5.76 4.81 1.54
CA VAL A 92 4.87 4.71 0.39
C VAL A 92 5.05 5.92 -0.52
N TYR A 93 5.37 5.64 -1.80
CA TYR A 93 5.14 6.55 -2.90
C TYR A 93 3.73 6.31 -3.45
N HIS A 94 3.06 7.39 -3.81
CA HIS A 94 1.80 7.29 -4.56
C HIS A 94 1.67 8.51 -5.47
N ILE A 95 1.24 8.30 -6.70
CA ILE A 95 1.10 9.36 -7.71
C ILE A 95 0.19 10.52 -7.26
N GLY A 96 -0.73 10.27 -6.34
CA GLY A 96 -1.62 11.26 -5.75
C GLY A 96 -1.07 12.02 -4.55
N LEU A 97 0.18 11.82 -4.13
CA LEU A 97 0.83 12.65 -3.11
C LEU A 97 1.03 14.09 -3.62
N ASN A 98 1.40 15.00 -2.72
CA ASN A 98 1.42 16.43 -2.96
C ASN A 98 0.02 17.00 -3.24
N ALA A 99 -0.95 16.62 -2.39
CA ALA A 99 -2.35 17.08 -2.47
C ALA A 99 -3.00 16.79 -3.83
N GLY A 100 -2.63 15.68 -4.49
CA GLY A 100 -3.20 15.32 -5.80
C GLY A 100 -2.85 16.27 -6.95
N ASN A 101 -1.76 17.06 -6.83
CA ASN A 101 -1.40 18.06 -7.84
C ASN A 101 -0.87 17.46 -9.16
N GLY A 102 -0.75 16.13 -9.26
CA GLY A 102 -0.25 15.44 -10.45
C GLY A 102 1.25 15.60 -10.71
N SER A 103 1.99 16.24 -9.79
CA SER A 103 3.43 16.42 -9.85
C SER A 103 4.02 16.62 -8.45
N GLY A 104 5.31 16.34 -8.25
CA GLY A 104 5.99 16.52 -6.97
C GLY A 104 5.72 15.40 -5.94
N ALA A 105 5.00 14.35 -6.31
CA ALA A 105 4.75 13.18 -5.47
C ALA A 105 6.05 12.48 -5.03
N GLU A 106 7.09 12.53 -5.86
CA GLU A 106 8.43 11.99 -5.61
C GLU A 106 9.21 12.75 -4.53
N SER A 107 8.71 13.90 -4.09
CA SER A 107 9.24 14.67 -2.96
C SER A 107 8.42 14.49 -1.69
N LYS A 108 7.47 13.58 -1.70
CA LYS A 108 6.57 13.28 -0.60
C LYS A 108 6.61 11.79 -0.23
N ARG A 109 6.11 11.50 0.96
CA ARG A 109 5.96 10.15 1.49
C ARG A 109 4.79 10.11 2.47
N VAL A 110 4.11 8.98 2.55
CA VAL A 110 3.32 8.54 3.70
C VAL A 110 3.89 7.21 4.19
N ASP A 111 3.62 6.84 5.42
CA ASP A 111 4.16 5.63 6.02
C ASP A 111 3.03 4.62 6.30
N LEU A 112 3.21 3.37 5.85
CA LEU A 112 2.18 2.34 5.94
C LEU A 112 1.94 1.87 7.39
N HIS A 113 2.95 2.01 8.25
CA HIS A 113 2.93 1.57 9.65
C HIS A 113 2.41 2.63 10.63
N ASP A 114 2.08 3.82 10.15
CA ASP A 114 1.54 4.87 10.99
C ASP A 114 0.31 5.57 10.38
N ASN A 115 -0.28 6.50 11.12
CA ASN A 115 -1.46 7.25 10.71
C ASN A 115 -1.17 8.70 10.30
N GLY A 116 0.10 9.10 10.18
CA GLY A 116 0.50 10.47 9.82
C GLY A 116 -0.01 10.92 8.45
N ALA A 117 -0.09 12.24 8.27
CA ALA A 117 -0.30 12.88 6.98
C ALA A 117 0.94 12.74 6.08
N GLU A 118 0.84 13.18 4.82
CA GLU A 118 2.01 13.20 3.93
C GLU A 118 3.10 14.14 4.46
N VAL A 119 4.35 13.75 4.27
CA VAL A 119 5.52 14.53 4.67
C VAL A 119 6.49 14.74 3.50
N ASN A 120 7.23 15.85 3.54
CA ASN A 120 8.34 16.07 2.61
C ASN A 120 9.42 15.01 2.84
N SER A 121 9.96 14.45 1.78
CA SER A 121 10.92 13.37 1.89
C SER A 121 11.81 13.26 0.66
N SER A 122 13.09 12.92 0.88
CA SER A 122 14.03 12.49 -0.15
C SER A 122 14.03 10.97 -0.36
N PHE A 123 13.04 10.27 0.17
CA PHE A 123 12.93 8.81 0.12
C PHE A 123 13.02 8.27 -1.32
N TRP A 124 12.46 9.01 -2.28
CA TRP A 124 12.40 8.69 -3.71
C TRP A 124 13.40 9.50 -4.54
N ASN A 125 14.46 10.04 -3.89
CA ASN A 125 15.48 10.86 -4.56
C ASN A 125 14.92 12.03 -5.38
N HIS A 126 13.76 12.56 -5.01
CA HIS A 126 13.04 13.61 -5.75
C HIS A 126 12.90 13.30 -7.26
N THR A 127 12.81 12.02 -7.61
CA THR A 127 12.79 11.54 -8.99
C THR A 127 11.58 10.64 -9.21
N ALA A 128 10.69 11.06 -10.10
CA ALA A 128 9.50 10.28 -10.46
C ALA A 128 9.90 8.94 -11.11
N PRO A 129 9.18 7.84 -10.83
CA PRO A 129 9.43 6.56 -11.47
C PRO A 129 9.12 6.62 -12.97
N THR A 130 9.77 5.75 -13.72
CA THR A 130 9.55 5.55 -15.16
C THR A 130 9.01 4.14 -15.42
N SER A 131 8.76 3.77 -16.67
CA SER A 131 8.38 2.39 -17.04
C SER A 131 9.50 1.36 -16.88
N GLU A 132 10.72 1.79 -16.62
CA GLU A 132 11.90 0.94 -16.54
C GLU A 132 12.55 0.96 -15.16
N MET A 133 12.48 2.09 -14.45
CA MET A 133 13.21 2.31 -13.19
C MET A 133 12.40 3.12 -12.19
N PHE A 134 12.68 2.90 -10.91
CA PHE A 134 12.35 3.83 -9.82
C PHE A 134 13.63 4.23 -9.07
N SER A 135 13.56 5.32 -8.32
CA SER A 135 14.70 5.87 -7.59
C SER A 135 14.47 5.84 -6.08
N VAL A 136 15.55 5.65 -5.33
CA VAL A 136 15.60 5.72 -3.86
C VAL A 136 16.75 6.61 -3.44
N GLY A 137 16.61 7.39 -2.34
CA GLY A 137 17.48 8.53 -2.14
C GLY A 137 17.99 8.84 -0.75
N ASN A 138 17.71 8.06 0.28
CA ASN A 138 18.20 8.34 1.62
C ASN A 138 18.56 7.10 2.41
N THR A 139 19.11 7.28 3.62
CA THR A 139 19.55 6.18 4.48
C THR A 139 18.45 5.16 4.86
N TRP A 140 17.19 5.53 4.74
CA TRP A 140 16.07 4.61 5.00
C TRP A 140 15.75 3.69 3.84
N THR A 141 16.23 4.02 2.62
CA THR A 141 15.94 3.28 1.39
C THR A 141 17.17 2.77 0.68
N GLN A 142 18.38 3.26 1.01
CA GLN A 142 19.60 2.87 0.30
C GLN A 142 20.87 2.88 1.16
N SER A 143 20.79 2.71 2.49
CA SER A 143 21.99 2.54 3.32
C SER A 143 22.91 1.47 2.74
N GLU A 144 24.20 1.75 2.68
CA GLU A 144 25.19 0.82 2.13
C GLU A 144 25.13 -0.54 2.82
N GLY A 145 25.00 -1.57 2.03
CA GLY A 145 25.00 -2.94 2.49
C GLY A 145 23.67 -3.47 3.04
N ASP A 146 22.71 -2.60 3.35
CA ASP A 146 21.40 -3.02 3.84
C ASP A 146 20.55 -3.63 2.73
N GLN A 147 19.63 -4.51 3.12
CA GLN A 147 18.72 -5.19 2.22
C GLN A 147 17.34 -4.55 2.27
N TYR A 148 16.73 -4.38 1.11
CA TYR A 148 15.43 -3.74 0.94
C TYR A 148 14.51 -4.58 0.07
N ILE A 149 13.22 -4.32 0.19
CA ILE A 149 12.18 -4.81 -0.69
C ILE A 149 11.30 -3.64 -1.12
N ALA A 150 10.98 -3.57 -2.41
CA ALA A 150 9.99 -2.65 -2.96
C ALA A 150 8.89 -3.44 -3.66
N MET A 151 7.64 -3.09 -3.37
CA MET A 151 6.44 -3.60 -4.03
C MET A 151 5.90 -2.49 -4.91
N LEU A 152 5.77 -2.74 -6.21
CA LEU A 152 5.38 -1.77 -7.21
C LEU A 152 3.98 -2.10 -7.75
N PHE A 153 3.14 -1.09 -7.84
CA PHE A 153 1.76 -1.22 -8.30
C PHE A 153 1.48 -0.25 -9.44
N ALA A 154 0.71 -0.70 -10.42
CA ALA A 154 0.17 0.13 -11.49
C ALA A 154 -1.29 -0.22 -11.79
N SER A 155 -1.99 0.72 -12.40
CA SER A 155 -3.36 0.52 -12.90
C SER A 155 -3.35 -0.39 -14.11
N VAL A 156 -4.26 -1.38 -14.11
CA VAL A 156 -4.51 -2.28 -15.24
C VAL A 156 -6.02 -2.36 -15.46
N PRO A 157 -6.54 -2.03 -16.65
CA PRO A 157 -7.97 -2.06 -16.93
C PRO A 157 -8.62 -3.38 -16.52
N GLY A 158 -9.69 -3.30 -15.73
CA GLY A 158 -10.43 -4.47 -15.26
C GLY A 158 -9.76 -5.29 -14.14
N ILE A 159 -8.55 -4.90 -13.69
CA ILE A 159 -7.77 -5.65 -12.69
C ILE A 159 -7.42 -4.79 -11.49
N SER A 160 -6.80 -3.63 -11.70
CA SER A 160 -6.32 -2.77 -10.62
C SER A 160 -6.44 -1.29 -10.96
N LYS A 161 -6.56 -0.46 -9.93
CA LYS A 161 -6.57 0.99 -10.06
C LYS A 161 -5.83 1.62 -8.89
N VAL A 162 -4.82 2.41 -9.21
CA VAL A 162 -4.19 3.38 -8.31
C VAL A 162 -4.80 4.74 -8.63
N GLY A 163 -5.22 5.49 -7.63
CA GLY A 163 -5.82 6.79 -7.89
C GLY A 163 -5.93 7.66 -6.66
N TYR A 164 -6.43 8.86 -6.87
CA TYR A 164 -6.61 9.85 -5.82
C TYR A 164 -7.84 10.71 -6.10
N TYR A 165 -8.35 11.36 -5.07
CA TYR A 165 -9.49 12.28 -5.16
C TYR A 165 -9.50 13.26 -4.00
N THR A 166 -10.28 14.31 -4.15
CA THR A 166 -10.60 15.25 -3.07
C THR A 166 -11.96 14.90 -2.48
N GLY A 167 -12.02 14.83 -1.16
CA GLY A 167 -13.25 14.65 -0.41
C GLY A 167 -14.22 15.81 -0.64
N SER A 168 -15.49 15.55 -0.42
CA SER A 168 -16.60 16.47 -0.69
C SER A 168 -17.60 16.45 0.45
N SER A 169 -18.36 17.56 0.60
CA SER A 169 -19.51 17.64 1.50
C SER A 169 -20.69 16.75 1.07
N GLY A 170 -20.64 16.17 -0.12
CA GLY A 170 -21.54 15.14 -0.63
C GLY A 170 -20.84 13.78 -0.80
N ASN A 171 -21.51 12.85 -1.48
CA ASN A 171 -20.91 11.57 -1.84
C ASN A 171 -19.93 11.74 -3.00
N VAL A 172 -18.85 10.97 -3.03
CA VAL A 172 -17.89 10.91 -4.14
C VAL A 172 -18.02 9.55 -4.83
N THR A 173 -18.24 9.56 -6.14
CA THR A 173 -18.23 8.35 -6.98
C THR A 173 -16.85 8.18 -7.59
N ILE A 174 -16.25 7.00 -7.41
CA ILE A 174 -14.95 6.63 -7.96
C ILE A 174 -15.16 5.51 -8.97
N ASN A 175 -14.96 5.81 -10.25
CA ASN A 175 -15.03 4.85 -11.32
C ASN A 175 -13.72 4.06 -11.43
N LEU A 176 -13.79 2.76 -11.23
CA LEU A 176 -12.64 1.83 -11.26
C LEU A 176 -12.55 1.05 -12.57
N GLY A 177 -13.68 0.88 -13.26
CA GLY A 177 -13.83 0.00 -14.42
C GLY A 177 -14.06 -1.47 -14.02
N PHE A 178 -14.36 -1.72 -12.73
CA PHE A 178 -14.65 -3.05 -12.18
C PHE A 178 -15.29 -2.93 -10.79
N THR A 179 -15.96 -3.98 -10.35
CA THR A 179 -16.39 -4.13 -8.94
C THR A 179 -15.19 -4.55 -8.10
N PRO A 180 -14.75 -3.75 -7.12
CA PRO A 180 -13.55 -4.07 -6.35
C PRO A 180 -13.80 -5.20 -5.35
N LYS A 181 -12.78 -6.05 -5.16
CA LYS A 181 -12.68 -7.05 -4.09
C LYS A 181 -11.73 -6.65 -2.99
N PHE A 182 -10.82 -5.72 -3.27
CA PHE A 182 -9.85 -5.21 -2.31
C PHE A 182 -9.67 -3.70 -2.51
N LEU A 183 -9.66 -2.95 -1.41
CA LEU A 183 -9.52 -1.49 -1.40
C LEU A 183 -8.65 -1.05 -0.24
N ILE A 184 -7.76 -0.10 -0.51
CA ILE A 184 -6.98 0.62 0.50
C ILE A 184 -7.20 2.11 0.30
N PHE A 185 -7.41 2.84 1.40
CA PHE A 185 -7.51 4.31 1.41
C PHE A 185 -6.57 4.92 2.44
N LYS A 186 -6.08 6.11 2.15
CA LYS A 186 -5.35 6.96 3.10
C LYS A 186 -5.72 8.43 2.87
N ASN A 187 -6.13 9.08 3.94
CA ASN A 187 -6.18 10.54 4.01
C ASN A 187 -4.74 11.06 4.11
N ILE A 188 -4.32 11.93 3.20
CA ILE A 188 -2.94 12.44 3.14
C ILE A 188 -2.78 13.83 3.77
N ASP A 189 -3.85 14.50 4.13
CA ASP A 189 -3.82 15.83 4.75
C ASP A 189 -3.89 15.79 6.29
N ALA A 190 -4.42 14.72 6.85
CA ALA A 190 -4.69 14.61 8.26
C ALA A 190 -4.23 13.29 8.86
N THR A 191 -4.09 13.26 10.18
CA THR A 191 -3.90 12.03 10.93
C THR A 191 -5.13 11.12 10.78
N ALA A 192 -4.97 10.03 10.05
CA ALA A 192 -6.01 9.02 9.80
C ALA A 192 -5.35 7.66 9.54
N ASN A 193 -5.98 6.60 9.99
CA ASN A 193 -5.48 5.25 9.71
C ASN A 193 -5.59 4.90 8.23
N TRP A 194 -4.77 3.95 7.78
CA TRP A 194 -4.95 3.27 6.52
C TRP A 194 -6.18 2.36 6.59
N ALA A 195 -7.22 2.69 5.86
CA ALA A 195 -8.45 1.90 5.82
C ALA A 195 -8.38 0.83 4.73
N VAL A 196 -8.61 -0.43 5.11
CA VAL A 196 -8.58 -1.58 4.21
C VAL A 196 -9.92 -2.29 4.23
N PHE A 197 -10.46 -2.54 3.05
CA PHE A 197 -11.70 -3.26 2.83
C PHE A 197 -11.47 -4.41 1.86
N ASP A 198 -12.12 -5.54 2.08
CA ASP A 198 -12.12 -6.65 1.14
C ASP A 198 -13.46 -7.39 1.10
N SER A 199 -13.71 -8.08 -0.01
CA SER A 199 -14.95 -8.81 -0.24
C SER A 199 -15.12 -10.03 0.66
N MET A 200 -14.06 -10.57 1.25
CA MET A 200 -14.12 -11.72 2.16
C MET A 200 -14.75 -11.35 3.49
N ARG A 201 -14.48 -10.14 4.00
CA ARG A 201 -15.12 -9.58 5.19
C ARG A 201 -16.46 -8.92 4.88
N GLY A 202 -16.68 -8.61 3.61
CA GLY A 202 -17.86 -7.92 3.10
C GLY A 202 -17.59 -6.44 2.80
N ILE A 203 -18.03 -6.00 1.63
CA ILE A 203 -18.14 -4.59 1.26
C ILE A 203 -19.60 -4.40 0.82
N THR A 204 -20.45 -3.90 1.73
CA THR A 204 -21.88 -3.72 1.49
C THR A 204 -22.35 -2.36 2.00
N ASP A 205 -23.47 -1.89 1.48
CA ASP A 205 -24.06 -0.59 1.82
C ASP A 205 -24.36 -0.41 3.31
N ALA A 206 -24.58 -1.50 4.03
CA ALA A 206 -24.93 -1.45 5.45
C ALA A 206 -23.78 -1.82 6.38
N TRP A 207 -22.77 -2.52 5.88
CA TRP A 207 -21.69 -3.06 6.69
C TRP A 207 -20.46 -3.37 5.83
N SER A 208 -19.39 -2.60 6.05
CA SER A 208 -18.08 -2.85 5.46
C SER A 208 -17.05 -2.89 6.60
N PRO A 209 -16.65 -4.05 7.11
CA PRO A 209 -15.65 -4.13 8.16
C PRO A 209 -14.34 -3.50 7.69
N VAL A 210 -13.89 -2.43 8.39
CA VAL A 210 -12.63 -1.75 8.11
C VAL A 210 -11.50 -2.36 8.94
N LEU A 211 -10.44 -2.75 8.28
CA LEU A 211 -9.16 -3.10 8.90
C LEU A 211 -8.19 -1.91 8.73
N ASN A 212 -7.36 -1.67 9.73
CA ASN A 212 -6.32 -0.66 9.63
C ASN A 212 -4.95 -1.31 9.44
N PHE A 213 -4.18 -0.91 8.43
CA PHE A 213 -2.83 -1.45 8.22
C PHE A 213 -1.82 -1.03 9.29
N ASN A 214 -2.05 0.10 9.91
CA ASN A 214 -1.12 0.72 10.84
C ASN A 214 -1.43 0.42 12.32
N ASN A 215 -2.33 -0.52 12.61
CA ASN A 215 -2.58 -0.98 13.97
C ASN A 215 -3.27 -2.35 13.97
N SER A 216 -3.24 -3.02 15.10
CA SER A 216 -3.81 -4.35 15.32
C SER A 216 -5.25 -4.34 15.85
N ASN A 217 -5.98 -3.24 15.67
CA ASN A 217 -7.36 -3.18 16.13
C ASN A 217 -8.26 -4.17 15.39
N ILE A 218 -9.21 -4.73 16.12
CA ILE A 218 -10.24 -5.59 15.53
C ILE A 218 -11.03 -4.78 14.49
N PRO A 219 -11.35 -5.37 13.32
CA PRO A 219 -12.14 -4.70 12.31
C PRO A 219 -13.45 -4.14 12.88
N ALA A 220 -13.70 -2.85 12.65
CA ALA A 220 -14.90 -2.16 13.10
C ALA A 220 -15.90 -2.04 11.94
N ALA A 221 -17.18 -1.91 12.29
CA ALA A 221 -18.23 -1.59 11.32
C ALA A 221 -17.98 -0.24 10.66
N PHE A 222 -18.14 -0.19 9.36
CA PHE A 222 -18.03 1.03 8.58
C PHE A 222 -19.15 1.08 7.53
N SER A 223 -19.94 2.14 7.51
CA SER A 223 -21.16 2.26 6.69
C SER A 223 -21.08 3.38 5.67
N LYS A 224 -19.86 3.78 5.25
CA LYS A 224 -19.63 4.92 4.35
C LYS A 224 -19.02 4.52 3.00
N LEU A 225 -19.11 3.24 2.64
CA LEU A 225 -18.54 2.70 1.43
C LEU A 225 -19.52 1.74 0.76
N ASN A 226 -19.92 2.04 -0.47
CA ASN A 226 -20.82 1.23 -1.27
C ASN A 226 -20.13 0.82 -2.56
N THR A 227 -20.24 -0.45 -2.97
CA THR A 227 -19.74 -0.91 -4.26
C THR A 227 -20.78 -0.73 -5.36
N THR A 228 -20.31 -0.48 -6.57
CA THR A 228 -21.11 -0.50 -7.79
C THR A 228 -20.52 -1.51 -8.78
N SER A 229 -21.21 -1.78 -9.88
CA SER A 229 -20.68 -2.64 -10.95
C SER A 229 -19.39 -2.10 -11.58
N ASP A 230 -19.12 -0.80 -11.45
CA ASP A 230 -18.02 -0.10 -12.12
C ASP A 230 -17.09 0.64 -11.15
N GLY A 231 -17.29 0.48 -9.86
CA GLY A 231 -16.48 1.16 -8.86
C GLY A 231 -17.10 1.23 -7.47
N ILE A 232 -16.99 2.41 -6.86
CA ILE A 232 -17.46 2.67 -5.49
C ILE A 232 -18.09 4.06 -5.35
N ILE A 233 -18.95 4.16 -4.35
CA ILE A 233 -19.44 5.43 -3.80
C ILE A 233 -18.94 5.53 -2.37
N VAL A 234 -18.23 6.62 -2.06
CA VAL A 234 -17.81 6.94 -0.70
C VAL A 234 -18.68 8.06 -0.16
N GLU A 235 -19.35 7.80 0.97
CA GLU A 235 -20.25 8.74 1.59
C GLU A 235 -19.51 9.76 2.44
N ASN A 236 -20.06 10.95 2.50
CA ASN A 236 -19.54 12.06 3.29
C ASN A 236 -19.44 11.76 4.79
N GLY A 237 -18.55 12.46 5.47
CA GLY A 237 -18.45 12.55 6.93
C GLY A 237 -17.53 11.53 7.58
N SER A 238 -16.59 10.97 6.83
CA SER A 238 -15.59 10.06 7.37
C SER A 238 -14.17 10.51 7.04
N ASN A 239 -13.33 10.67 8.06
CA ASN A 239 -11.90 10.92 7.89
C ASN A 239 -11.15 9.78 7.18
N TYR A 240 -11.70 8.56 7.16
CA TYR A 240 -11.12 7.41 6.46
C TYR A 240 -11.21 7.54 4.94
N VAL A 241 -12.33 8.07 4.43
CA VAL A 241 -12.60 8.00 2.99
C VAL A 241 -13.18 9.27 2.38
N ASN A 242 -13.91 10.13 3.13
CA ASN A 242 -14.53 11.33 2.55
C ASN A 242 -14.83 12.39 3.61
N LEU A 243 -13.86 13.23 3.91
CA LEU A 243 -14.00 14.47 4.65
C LEU A 243 -13.83 15.63 3.67
N ASP A 244 -14.74 16.59 3.70
CA ASP A 244 -14.78 17.72 2.76
C ASP A 244 -13.44 18.46 2.69
N GLY A 245 -12.95 18.65 1.47
CA GLY A 245 -11.70 19.33 1.15
C GLY A 245 -10.41 18.55 1.39
N ASN A 246 -10.45 17.36 2.03
CA ASN A 246 -9.26 16.56 2.25
C ASN A 246 -8.88 15.71 1.02
N HIS A 247 -7.60 15.50 0.81
CA HIS A 247 -7.09 14.66 -0.27
C HIS A 247 -6.89 13.22 0.18
N TYR A 248 -7.24 12.29 -0.70
CA TYR A 248 -7.19 10.85 -0.49
C TYR A 248 -6.44 10.16 -1.60
N ILE A 249 -5.62 9.19 -1.24
CA ILE A 249 -5.03 8.22 -2.15
C ILE A 249 -5.68 6.85 -1.94
N TYR A 250 -5.74 6.05 -3.01
CA TYR A 250 -6.30 4.71 -2.93
C TYR A 250 -5.64 3.72 -3.89
N TYR A 251 -5.74 2.46 -3.54
CA TYR A 251 -5.53 1.32 -4.43
C TYR A 251 -6.75 0.42 -4.40
N ALA A 252 -7.19 -0.02 -5.57
CA ALA A 252 -8.30 -0.96 -5.77
C ALA A 252 -7.85 -2.16 -6.60
N HIS A 253 -8.41 -3.34 -6.30
CA HIS A 253 -8.19 -4.58 -7.05
C HIS A 253 -9.52 -5.31 -7.25
N ALA A 254 -9.72 -5.93 -8.49
CA ALA A 254 -10.92 -6.63 -8.93
C ALA A 254 -11.10 -8.00 -8.27
#